data_7199a4b3f080ca1b99771e1bbf996bcf
#
_entry.id   7199a4b3f080ca1b99771e1bbf996bcf
#
_cell.length_a   1.000
_cell.length_b   1.000
_cell.length_c   1.000
_cell.angle_alpha   90.00
_cell.angle_beta   90.00
_cell.angle_gamma   90.00
#
_symmetry.space_group_name_H-M   'P 1'
#
loop_
_entity.id
_entity.type
_entity.pdbx_description
1 polymer ?
#
loop_
_entity_poly.entity_id
_entity_poly.type
_entity_poly.pdbx_seq_one_letter_code
_entity_poly.pdbx_strand_id
1 'polypeptide(L)'
;MKYCLITFRSVTPAQRGEGLLRKAGLECSIQRTPRWMEEQGCGYSLRLRCRDILGAVELLRSSRIPYRKAYISREDGKLEEMHL
;
A
#
# COMPACT_ATOMS: atom_id res chain seq x y z
N MET A 1 6.07 12.06 10.87
CA MET A 1 5.24 10.86 11.06
C MET A 1 5.50 9.86 9.96
N LYS A 2 5.87 8.64 10.31
CA LYS A 2 6.18 7.61 9.31
C LYS A 2 4.94 6.87 8.87
N TYR A 3 4.79 6.70 7.56
CA TYR A 3 3.72 5.91 6.99
C TYR A 3 4.27 5.02 5.89
N CYS A 4 3.53 3.98 5.55
CA CYS A 4 3.88 3.09 4.45
C CYS A 4 2.81 3.14 3.37
N LEU A 5 3.22 2.84 2.15
CA LEU A 5 2.33 2.74 1.01
C LEU A 5 2.47 1.36 0.38
N ILE A 6 1.33 0.77 0.02
CA ILE A 6 1.32 -0.44 -0.80
C ILE A 6 0.68 -0.06 -2.12
N THR A 7 1.41 -0.25 -3.22
CA THR A 7 0.94 0.17 -4.54
C THR A 7 0.23 -0.95 -5.29
N PHE A 8 -0.75 -0.57 -6.10
CA PHE A 8 -1.56 -1.49 -6.89
C PHE A 8 -1.64 -0.99 -8.32
N ARG A 9 -1.84 -1.89 -9.27
CA ARG A 9 -1.97 -1.55 -10.68
C ARG A 9 -3.23 -0.78 -11.01
N SER A 10 -4.31 -1.09 -10.31
CA SER A 10 -5.61 -0.51 -10.60
C SER A 10 -6.41 -0.32 -9.32
N VAL A 11 -7.54 0.35 -9.44
CA VAL A 11 -8.40 0.65 -8.30
C VAL A 11 -9.05 -0.61 -7.71
N THR A 12 -9.39 -1.60 -8.53
CA THR A 12 -10.10 -2.78 -8.06
C THR A 12 -9.35 -3.56 -6.98
N PRO A 13 -8.09 -4.00 -7.20
CA PRO A 13 -7.38 -4.68 -6.13
C PRO A 13 -7.07 -3.75 -4.95
N ALA A 14 -6.90 -2.45 -5.19
CA ALA A 14 -6.68 -1.51 -4.10
C ALA A 14 -7.90 -1.41 -3.20
N GLN A 15 -9.10 -1.34 -3.78
CA GLN A 15 -10.35 -1.30 -3.01
C GLN A 15 -10.58 -2.59 -2.25
N ARG A 16 -10.30 -3.73 -2.87
CA ARG A 16 -10.42 -5.03 -2.20
C ARG A 16 -9.46 -5.12 -1.03
N GLY A 17 -8.23 -4.64 -1.23
CA GLY A 17 -7.24 -4.60 -0.16
C GLY A 17 -7.67 -3.71 0.99
N GLU A 18 -8.19 -2.53 0.68
CA GLU A 18 -8.69 -1.62 1.70
C GLU A 18 -9.77 -2.26 2.55
N GLY A 19 -10.75 -2.88 1.91
CA GLY A 19 -11.83 -3.56 2.61
C GLY A 19 -11.34 -4.68 3.50
N LEU A 20 -10.41 -5.48 3.00
CA LEU A 20 -9.83 -6.60 3.75
C LEU A 20 -9.09 -6.10 5.00
N LEU A 21 -8.23 -5.10 4.83
CA LEU A 21 -7.42 -4.59 5.93
C LEU A 21 -8.28 -3.91 7.00
N ARG A 22 -9.29 -3.15 6.58
CA ARG A 22 -10.22 -2.53 7.53
C ARG A 22 -11.00 -3.56 8.34
N LYS A 23 -11.42 -4.64 7.69
CA LYS A 23 -12.08 -5.75 8.38
C LYS A 23 -11.17 -6.39 9.44
N ALA A 24 -9.88 -6.40 9.18
CA ALA A 24 -8.90 -6.93 10.12
C ALA A 24 -8.51 -5.93 11.21
N GLY A 25 -9.12 -4.75 11.22
CA GLY A 25 -8.85 -3.74 12.22
C GLY A 25 -7.66 -2.84 11.90
N LEU A 26 -7.14 -2.90 10.68
CA LEU A 26 -6.02 -2.05 10.28
C LEU A 26 -6.54 -0.77 9.62
N GLU A 27 -6.05 0.37 10.10
CA GLU A 27 -6.39 1.65 9.50
C GLU A 27 -5.61 1.84 8.20
N CYS A 28 -6.33 2.11 7.12
CA CYS A 28 -5.72 2.40 5.84
C CYS A 28 -6.63 3.29 5.02
N SER A 29 -6.04 4.01 4.07
CA SER A 29 -6.81 4.84 3.15
C SER A 29 -6.27 4.68 1.74
N ILE A 30 -7.19 4.64 0.77
CA ILE A 30 -6.82 4.52 -0.63
C ILE A 30 -6.55 5.92 -1.19
N GLN A 31 -5.52 6.02 -2.02
CA GLN A 31 -5.15 7.26 -2.71
C GLN A 31 -4.51 6.93 -4.05
N ARG A 32 -4.43 7.91 -4.92
CA ARG A 32 -3.70 7.73 -6.17
C ARG A 32 -2.20 7.70 -5.88
N THR A 33 -1.52 6.77 -6.54
CA THR A 33 -0.06 6.69 -6.44
C THR A 33 0.55 7.95 -7.06
N PRO A 34 1.52 8.60 -6.41
CA PRO A 34 2.21 9.76 -7.00
C PRO A 34 2.83 9.41 -8.35
N ARG A 35 2.75 10.34 -9.30
CA ARG A 35 3.23 10.10 -10.68
C ARG A 35 4.66 9.62 -10.75
N TRP A 36 5.52 10.17 -9.93
CA TRP A 36 6.94 9.81 -9.95
C TRP A 36 7.21 8.38 -9.47
N MET A 37 6.22 7.73 -8.84
CA MET A 37 6.30 6.33 -8.43
C MET A 37 5.68 5.40 -9.46
N GLU A 38 4.98 5.92 -10.44
CA GLU A 38 4.29 5.12 -11.45
C GLU A 38 5.16 4.95 -12.68
N GLU A 39 5.42 3.71 -13.05
CA GLU A 39 6.14 3.42 -14.29
C GLU A 39 5.21 3.31 -15.48
N GLN A 40 3.92 3.08 -15.26
CA GLN A 40 2.99 2.75 -16.32
C GLN A 40 1.61 3.41 -16.22
N GLY A 41 1.52 4.64 -15.72
CA GLY A 41 0.26 5.39 -15.75
C GLY A 41 -0.55 5.29 -14.46
N CYS A 42 -1.82 4.94 -14.53
CA CYS A 42 -2.73 5.02 -13.39
C CYS A 42 -2.51 3.92 -12.35
N GLY A 43 -2.05 4.31 -11.16
CA GLY A 43 -1.91 3.41 -10.04
C GLY A 43 -2.61 3.94 -8.80
N TYR A 44 -2.90 3.04 -7.87
CA TYR A 44 -3.51 3.38 -6.59
C TYR A 44 -2.67 2.80 -5.47
N SER A 45 -2.73 3.43 -4.31
CA SER A 45 -1.96 3.02 -3.15
C SER A 45 -2.83 2.97 -1.91
N LEU A 46 -2.48 2.09 -0.99
CA LEU A 46 -3.03 2.09 0.35
C LEU A 46 -1.99 2.70 1.28
N ARG A 47 -2.39 3.74 1.99
CA ARG A 47 -1.57 4.37 3.01
C ARG A 47 -1.93 3.79 4.36
N LEU A 48 -0.94 3.34 5.10
CA LEU A 48 -1.15 2.71 6.40
C LEU A 48 0.04 2.95 7.31
N ARG A 49 -0.13 2.62 8.59
CA ARG A 49 0.95 2.74 9.55
C ARG A 49 2.01 1.70 9.30
N CYS A 50 3.27 2.09 9.42
CA CYS A 50 4.38 1.17 9.14
C CYS A 50 4.40 -0.02 10.08
N ARG A 51 3.91 0.11 11.29
CA ARG A 51 3.82 -1.03 12.21
C ARG A 51 2.88 -2.13 11.69
N ASP A 52 1.96 -1.79 10.79
CA ASP A 52 0.98 -2.73 10.25
C ASP A 52 1.40 -3.32 8.91
N ILE A 53 2.53 -2.89 8.34
CA ILE A 53 2.89 -3.25 6.95
C ILE A 53 3.06 -4.75 6.74
N LEU A 54 3.73 -5.44 7.65
CA LEU A 54 3.96 -6.87 7.50
C LEU A 54 2.66 -7.65 7.58
N GLY A 55 1.81 -7.31 8.54
CA GLY A 55 0.49 -7.95 8.66
C GLY A 55 -0.39 -7.67 7.47
N ALA A 56 -0.36 -6.43 6.96
CA ALA A 56 -1.14 -6.04 5.79
C ALA A 56 -0.71 -6.83 4.55
N VAL A 57 0.59 -6.91 4.30
CA VAL A 57 1.11 -7.65 3.14
C VAL A 57 0.73 -9.14 3.24
N GLU A 58 0.82 -9.71 4.42
CA GLU A 58 0.47 -11.10 4.62
C GLU A 58 -1.01 -11.37 4.38
N LEU A 59 -1.89 -10.46 4.83
CA LEU A 59 -3.31 -10.57 4.56
C LEU A 59 -3.62 -10.48 3.06
N LEU A 60 -2.95 -9.57 2.35
CA LEU A 60 -3.11 -9.44 0.91
C LEU A 60 -2.69 -10.72 0.19
N ARG A 61 -1.56 -11.30 0.58
CA ARG A 61 -1.07 -12.54 -0.01
C ARG A 61 -2.02 -13.70 0.27
N SER A 62 -2.48 -13.83 1.50
CA SER A 62 -3.40 -14.91 1.89
C SER A 62 -4.73 -14.83 1.15
N SER A 63 -5.19 -13.63 0.83
CA SER A 63 -6.44 -13.41 0.11
C SER A 63 -6.26 -13.31 -1.39
N ARG A 64 -5.03 -13.53 -1.87
CA ARG A 64 -4.69 -13.49 -3.30
C ARG A 64 -5.05 -12.16 -3.96
N ILE A 65 -4.86 -11.07 -3.22
CA ILE A 65 -5.02 -9.73 -3.77
C ILE A 65 -3.64 -9.26 -4.25
N PRO A 66 -3.46 -9.07 -5.57
CA PRO A 66 -2.15 -8.69 -6.09
C PRO A 66 -1.81 -7.25 -5.75
N TYR A 67 -0.59 -7.02 -5.27
CA TYR A 67 -0.04 -5.69 -5.08
C TYR A 67 1.30 -5.61 -5.81
N ARG A 68 1.79 -4.40 -6.04
CA ARG A 68 3.05 -4.22 -6.77
C ARG A 68 4.24 -4.08 -5.83
N LYS A 69 4.29 -2.98 -5.11
CA LYS A 69 5.43 -2.65 -4.26
C LYS A 69 4.96 -2.03 -2.95
N ALA A 70 5.83 -2.05 -1.97
CA ALA A 70 5.60 -1.38 -0.70
C ALA A 70 6.70 -0.36 -0.49
N TYR A 71 6.33 0.79 0.10
CA TYR A 71 7.26 1.89 0.35
C TYR A 71 7.12 2.37 1.77
N ILE A 72 8.21 2.89 2.32
CA ILE A 72 8.21 3.57 3.62
C ILE A 72 8.60 5.03 3.42
N SER A 73 7.87 5.95 4.09
CA SER A 73 8.22 7.35 4.06
C SER A 73 9.37 7.61 5.03
N ARG A 74 10.35 8.39 4.59
CA ARG A 74 11.47 8.79 5.43
C ARG A 74 11.24 10.20 6.00
N GLU A 75 12.04 10.58 6.98
CA GLU A 75 11.94 11.89 7.64
C GLU A 75 12.13 13.06 6.67
N ASP A 76 12.89 12.85 5.60
CA ASP A 76 13.11 13.87 4.57
C ASP A 76 11.98 13.95 3.56
N GLY A 77 10.91 13.19 3.75
CA GLY A 77 9.75 13.17 2.86
C GLY A 77 9.89 12.25 1.67
N LYS A 78 11.02 11.58 1.51
CA LYS A 78 11.25 10.64 0.42
C LYS A 78 10.65 9.29 0.74
N LEU A 79 10.24 8.58 -0.31
CA LEU A 79 9.71 7.22 -0.18
C LEU A 79 10.79 6.23 -0.63
N GLU A 80 10.98 5.20 0.17
CA GLU A 80 11.95 4.16 -0.12
C GLU A 80 11.24 2.83 -0.27
N GLU A 81 11.59 2.09 -1.33
CA GLU A 81 11.01 0.79 -1.58
C GLU A 81 11.41 -0.21 -0.51
N MET A 82 10.42 -0.98 -0.04
CA MET A 82 10.65 -2.05 0.91
C MET A 82 10.62 -3.38 0.18
N HIS A 83 11.60 -4.23 0.46
CA HIS A 83 11.66 -5.58 -0.09
C HIS A 83 11.10 -6.56 0.93
N LEU A 84 9.86 -6.94 0.72
CA LEU A 84 9.12 -7.79 1.64
C LEU A 84 8.97 -9.22 1.13
#